data_5eaa8ce5e1c5347a4672070f543c3a3f
#
_entry.id   5eaa8ce5e1c5347a4672070f543c3a3f
#
_cell.length_a   1.000
_cell.length_b   1.000
_cell.length_c   1.000
_cell.angle_alpha   90.00
_cell.angle_beta   90.00
_cell.angle_gamma   90.00
#
_symmetry.space_group_name_H-M   'P 1'
#
loop_
_entity.id
_entity.type
_entity.pdbx_description
1 polymer ?
#
loop_
_entity_poly.entity_id
_entity_poly.type
_entity_poly.pdbx_seq_one_letter_code
_entity_poly.pdbx_strand_id
1 'polypeptide(L)'
;MKRREFIRNTAAGLAALAAARPHSAKAENPKYKVAVIGRTGRGNYGHGLDVVWNNVEQAQVVAVADEDAKGRAAAAKRLNAPRAYADYRLMLEKERPEIVSVAPRWLDCHRDMVLACAESGCHVLLEKPMCQTLEQADEMVAALEKKNLKLAIAHQTRYSPTLQHARRLLMVLGTHVMDLMRLFAGDPQWCFARVRENGKPITRDDVRDGAEGIGPLAGDEIHVMYRFGEPTMGYFSTHRAKDGAAARFGLRLYGTKGVLTTTTGALPEVWFVEDPSWQPGRSKARWRRISSNGIDQPETRTDPGQSFGNRLIALDLIRAVETDTQPKGNVYDGRAALEMILAVYESHRLNAPASLPLKTRVHPLTLL
;
A
#
# COMPACT_ATOMS: atom_id res chain seq x y z
N MET A 1 18.45 5.69 -44.50
CA MET A 1 16.95 5.68 -44.43
C MET A 1 16.48 7.13 -44.33
N LYS A 2 15.69 7.61 -45.26
CA LYS A 2 15.29 9.04 -45.34
C LYS A 2 14.09 9.28 -44.37
N ARG A 3 14.12 10.39 -43.68
CA ARG A 3 13.13 10.83 -42.66
C ARG A 3 11.65 10.69 -43.08
N ARG A 4 11.36 10.64 -44.38
CA ARG A 4 10.01 10.46 -44.93
C ARG A 4 9.48 9.02 -44.90
N GLU A 5 10.34 8.00 -44.82
CA GLU A 5 9.91 6.58 -44.74
C GLU A 5 9.55 6.21 -43.30
N PHE A 6 10.21 6.83 -42.32
CA PHE A 6 9.88 6.63 -40.90
C PHE A 6 8.49 7.17 -40.55
N ILE A 7 8.09 8.31 -41.12
CA ILE A 7 6.76 8.93 -40.87
C ILE A 7 5.62 8.13 -41.52
N ARG A 8 5.86 7.50 -42.67
CA ARG A 8 4.82 6.68 -43.34
C ARG A 8 4.53 5.37 -42.60
N ASN A 9 5.55 4.77 -42.01
CA ASN A 9 5.38 3.51 -41.27
C ASN A 9 4.79 3.69 -39.88
N THR A 10 4.96 4.88 -39.26
CA THR A 10 4.29 5.24 -37.98
C THR A 10 2.82 5.61 -38.15
N ALA A 11 2.43 6.19 -39.30
CA ALA A 11 1.03 6.53 -39.59
C ALA A 11 0.17 5.28 -39.88
N ALA A 12 0.74 4.25 -40.50
CA ALA A 12 0.05 2.98 -40.77
C ALA A 12 -0.18 2.14 -39.52
N GLY A 13 0.73 2.23 -38.50
CA GLY A 13 0.59 1.55 -37.22
C GLY A 13 -0.47 2.16 -36.30
N LEU A 14 -0.74 3.45 -36.41
CA LEU A 14 -1.75 4.15 -35.60
C LEU A 14 -3.18 3.98 -36.12
N ALA A 15 -3.36 3.74 -37.43
CA ALA A 15 -4.68 3.49 -38.00
C ALA A 15 -5.23 2.08 -37.70
N ALA A 16 -4.37 1.12 -37.42
CA ALA A 16 -4.78 -0.25 -37.05
C ALA A 16 -5.28 -0.37 -35.60
N LEU A 17 -4.93 0.57 -34.72
CA LEU A 17 -5.41 0.57 -33.32
C LEU A 17 -6.76 1.26 -33.12
N ALA A 18 -7.28 1.99 -34.11
CA ALA A 18 -8.55 2.71 -34.01
C ALA A 18 -9.77 1.90 -34.45
N ALA A 19 -9.59 0.66 -34.95
CA ALA A 19 -10.67 -0.18 -35.46
C ALA A 19 -11.05 -1.35 -34.56
N ALA A 20 -10.47 -1.46 -33.34
CA ALA A 20 -10.91 -2.45 -32.36
C ALA A 20 -12.21 -1.96 -31.70
N ARG A 21 -13.36 -2.32 -32.30
CA ARG A 21 -14.66 -2.30 -31.62
C ARG A 21 -14.53 -3.08 -30.32
N PRO A 22 -15.10 -2.60 -29.19
CA PRO A 22 -15.17 -3.43 -28.02
C PRO A 22 -16.07 -4.63 -28.35
N HIS A 23 -15.46 -5.81 -28.54
CA HIS A 23 -16.22 -7.03 -28.46
C HIS A 23 -16.76 -7.09 -27.04
N SER A 24 -18.07 -7.03 -26.91
CA SER A 24 -18.78 -7.49 -25.73
C SER A 24 -18.51 -9.01 -25.66
N ALA A 25 -17.40 -9.39 -25.05
CA ALA A 25 -17.16 -10.77 -24.68
C ALA A 25 -18.23 -11.14 -23.67
N LYS A 26 -19.06 -12.16 -23.99
CA LYS A 26 -19.86 -12.88 -22.99
C LYS A 26 -18.92 -13.17 -21.82
N ALA A 27 -19.34 -12.83 -20.60
CA ALA A 27 -18.61 -13.14 -19.39
C ALA A 27 -18.28 -14.63 -19.40
N GLU A 28 -16.99 -14.96 -19.63
CA GLU A 28 -16.46 -16.28 -19.32
C GLU A 28 -16.69 -16.52 -17.84
N ASN A 29 -16.90 -17.77 -17.43
CA ASN A 29 -17.01 -18.15 -16.02
C ASN A 29 -15.82 -17.54 -15.25
N PRO A 30 -16.06 -17.00 -14.03
CA PRO A 30 -15.00 -16.37 -13.26
C PRO A 30 -13.84 -17.34 -13.10
N LYS A 31 -12.61 -16.89 -13.44
CA LYS A 31 -11.41 -17.69 -13.50
C LYS A 31 -10.85 -18.03 -12.11
N TYR A 32 -11.08 -17.14 -11.13
CA TYR A 32 -10.49 -17.26 -9.79
C TYR A 32 -11.56 -17.47 -8.72
N LYS A 33 -11.40 -18.51 -7.91
CA LYS A 33 -12.15 -18.69 -6.67
C LYS A 33 -11.47 -17.85 -5.58
N VAL A 34 -12.25 -16.96 -4.98
CA VAL A 34 -11.78 -16.09 -3.91
C VAL A 34 -12.46 -16.45 -2.61
N ALA A 35 -11.70 -16.51 -1.52
CA ALA A 35 -12.24 -16.56 -0.17
C ALA A 35 -11.90 -15.28 0.60
N VAL A 36 -12.73 -14.94 1.56
CA VAL A 36 -12.55 -13.73 2.39
C VAL A 36 -12.49 -14.12 3.85
N ILE A 37 -11.46 -13.68 4.54
CA ILE A 37 -11.32 -13.81 5.99
C ILE A 37 -11.62 -12.46 6.61
N GLY A 38 -12.63 -12.41 7.48
CA GLY A 38 -12.97 -11.27 8.32
C GLY A 38 -12.82 -11.61 9.80
N ARG A 39 -12.96 -10.60 10.65
CA ARG A 39 -12.96 -10.75 12.12
C ARG A 39 -13.83 -9.67 12.75
N THR A 40 -15.12 -9.93 12.85
CA THR A 40 -16.09 -8.99 13.41
C THR A 40 -15.74 -8.65 14.85
N GLY A 41 -15.78 -7.36 15.19
CA GLY A 41 -15.35 -6.84 16.51
C GLY A 41 -13.84 -6.63 16.64
N ARG A 42 -13.02 -7.17 15.73
CA ARG A 42 -11.56 -6.99 15.73
C ARG A 42 -11.04 -6.60 14.32
N GLY A 43 -11.41 -5.40 13.89
CA GLY A 43 -11.01 -4.87 12.58
C GLY A 43 -11.95 -5.26 11.44
N ASN A 44 -12.96 -6.05 11.71
CA ASN A 44 -14.02 -6.44 10.78
C ASN A 44 -13.47 -6.98 9.45
N TYR A 45 -13.86 -6.34 8.35
CA TYR A 45 -13.44 -6.68 6.99
C TYR A 45 -12.55 -5.57 6.38
N GLY A 46 -11.80 -4.87 7.23
CA GLY A 46 -10.86 -3.84 6.84
C GLY A 46 -11.52 -2.64 6.16
N HIS A 47 -10.82 -2.10 5.21
CA HIS A 47 -11.23 -0.94 4.43
C HIS A 47 -11.90 -1.35 3.11
N GLY A 48 -12.78 -2.36 3.13
CA GLY A 48 -13.51 -2.85 1.96
C GLY A 48 -12.72 -3.86 1.12
N LEU A 49 -11.79 -4.60 1.74
CA LEU A 49 -11.06 -5.67 1.07
C LEU A 49 -11.94 -6.92 0.82
N ASP A 50 -13.09 -6.98 1.45
CA ASP A 50 -14.10 -8.00 1.19
C ASP A 50 -14.91 -7.69 -0.08
N VAL A 51 -15.49 -6.49 -0.15
CA VAL A 51 -16.41 -6.12 -1.24
C VAL A 51 -15.71 -5.78 -2.56
N VAL A 52 -14.39 -5.64 -2.57
CA VAL A 52 -13.64 -5.35 -3.79
C VAL A 52 -13.90 -6.37 -4.90
N TRP A 53 -14.05 -7.64 -4.52
CA TRP A 53 -14.25 -8.75 -5.44
C TRP A 53 -15.58 -8.72 -6.17
N ASN A 54 -16.58 -8.04 -5.64
CA ASN A 54 -17.86 -7.82 -6.33
C ASN A 54 -17.73 -6.99 -7.61
N ASN A 55 -16.59 -6.30 -7.77
CA ASN A 55 -16.30 -5.43 -8.92
C ASN A 55 -15.13 -5.96 -9.77
N VAL A 56 -14.76 -7.23 -9.64
CA VAL A 56 -13.68 -7.91 -10.37
C VAL A 56 -14.27 -9.09 -11.13
N GLU A 57 -14.51 -8.91 -12.42
CA GLU A 57 -15.19 -9.90 -13.27
C GLU A 57 -14.49 -11.25 -13.36
N GLN A 58 -13.17 -11.26 -13.22
CA GLN A 58 -12.34 -12.47 -13.26
C GLN A 58 -12.40 -13.31 -11.98
N ALA A 59 -13.09 -12.83 -10.93
CA ALA A 59 -13.09 -13.46 -9.61
C ALA A 59 -14.51 -13.73 -9.11
N GLN A 60 -14.67 -14.83 -8.38
CA GLN A 60 -15.90 -15.18 -7.68
C GLN A 60 -15.62 -15.45 -6.21
N VAL A 61 -16.33 -14.78 -5.32
CA VAL A 61 -16.29 -15.13 -3.89
C VAL A 61 -17.01 -16.44 -3.66
N VAL A 62 -16.29 -17.46 -3.25
CA VAL A 62 -16.85 -18.81 -3.00
C VAL A 62 -17.14 -19.07 -1.53
N ALA A 63 -16.45 -18.37 -0.63
CA ALA A 63 -16.63 -18.53 0.80
C ALA A 63 -16.18 -17.31 1.62
N VAL A 64 -16.70 -17.20 2.82
CA VAL A 64 -16.29 -16.23 3.83
C VAL A 64 -16.04 -16.95 5.16
N ALA A 65 -15.02 -16.51 5.89
CA ALA A 65 -14.77 -16.96 7.25
C ALA A 65 -14.80 -15.80 8.25
N ASP A 66 -15.48 -15.99 9.36
CA ASP A 66 -15.51 -15.08 10.51
C ASP A 66 -15.97 -15.86 11.74
N GLU A 67 -15.27 -15.74 12.88
CA GLU A 67 -15.62 -16.39 14.15
C GLU A 67 -17.01 -15.94 14.63
N ASP A 68 -17.35 -14.65 14.47
CA ASP A 68 -18.64 -14.08 14.85
C ASP A 68 -19.77 -14.54 13.90
N ALA A 69 -20.78 -15.22 14.43
CA ALA A 69 -21.87 -15.80 13.65
C ALA A 69 -22.72 -14.74 12.92
N LYS A 70 -22.94 -13.56 13.54
CA LYS A 70 -23.72 -12.48 12.95
C LYS A 70 -22.94 -11.78 11.85
N GLY A 71 -21.68 -11.46 12.12
CA GLY A 71 -20.74 -10.87 11.14
C GLY A 71 -20.56 -11.78 9.94
N ARG A 72 -20.36 -13.08 10.17
CA ARG A 72 -20.25 -14.10 9.13
C ARG A 72 -21.48 -14.17 8.24
N ALA A 73 -22.68 -14.22 8.82
CA ALA A 73 -23.92 -14.25 8.05
C ALA A 73 -24.14 -12.96 7.22
N ALA A 74 -23.85 -11.80 7.81
CA ALA A 74 -23.92 -10.50 7.12
C ALA A 74 -22.92 -10.42 5.97
N ALA A 75 -21.69 -10.91 6.16
CA ALA A 75 -20.67 -10.94 5.12
C ALA A 75 -21.03 -11.91 3.99
N ALA A 76 -21.49 -13.11 4.29
CA ALA A 76 -21.93 -14.07 3.28
C ALA A 76 -23.01 -13.48 2.38
N LYS A 77 -24.01 -12.78 2.96
CA LYS A 77 -25.06 -12.09 2.21
C LYS A 77 -24.50 -10.96 1.34
N ARG A 78 -23.65 -10.09 1.91
CA ARG A 78 -23.04 -8.93 1.23
C ARG A 78 -22.16 -9.32 0.05
N LEU A 79 -21.47 -10.45 0.17
CA LEU A 79 -20.54 -10.97 -0.82
C LEU A 79 -21.17 -11.98 -1.79
N ASN A 80 -22.44 -12.32 -1.62
CA ASN A 80 -23.10 -13.44 -2.31
C ASN A 80 -22.29 -14.75 -2.19
N ALA A 81 -21.62 -14.95 -1.05
CA ALA A 81 -20.78 -16.11 -0.82
C ALA A 81 -21.68 -17.33 -0.50
N PRO A 82 -21.59 -18.41 -1.29
CA PRO A 82 -22.45 -19.59 -1.11
C PRO A 82 -22.13 -20.38 0.16
N ARG A 83 -20.95 -20.20 0.73
CA ARG A 83 -20.51 -20.93 1.92
C ARG A 83 -19.88 -19.99 2.96
N ALA A 84 -20.06 -20.33 4.24
CA ALA A 84 -19.60 -19.52 5.35
C ALA A 84 -19.07 -20.42 6.49
N TYR A 85 -17.91 -20.06 7.03
CA TYR A 85 -17.15 -20.84 8.00
C TYR A 85 -16.85 -20.01 9.26
N ALA A 86 -16.89 -20.66 10.43
CA ALA A 86 -16.43 -20.04 11.66
C ALA A 86 -14.89 -20.05 11.75
N ASP A 87 -14.26 -21.07 11.19
CA ASP A 87 -12.81 -21.24 11.15
C ASP A 87 -12.31 -21.09 9.71
N TYR A 88 -11.38 -20.14 9.49
CA TYR A 88 -10.79 -19.90 8.19
C TYR A 88 -9.87 -21.04 7.71
N ARG A 89 -9.27 -21.82 8.62
CA ARG A 89 -8.45 -22.98 8.24
C ARG A 89 -9.30 -24.08 7.62
N LEU A 90 -10.47 -24.32 8.22
CA LEU A 90 -11.45 -25.25 7.64
C LEU A 90 -11.96 -24.74 6.28
N MET A 91 -12.18 -23.43 6.15
CA MET A 91 -12.56 -22.83 4.87
C MET A 91 -11.48 -23.07 3.79
N LEU A 92 -10.22 -22.84 4.11
CA LEU A 92 -9.09 -23.06 3.18
C LEU A 92 -9.00 -24.52 2.75
N GLU A 93 -9.15 -25.47 3.68
CA GLU A 93 -9.12 -26.90 3.40
C GLU A 93 -10.24 -27.34 2.45
N LYS A 94 -11.48 -26.88 2.71
CA LYS A 94 -12.67 -27.32 1.98
C LYS A 94 -12.82 -26.64 0.63
N GLU A 95 -12.55 -25.34 0.55
CA GLU A 95 -12.83 -24.54 -0.65
C GLU A 95 -11.65 -24.48 -1.62
N ARG A 96 -10.44 -24.60 -1.13
CA ARG A 96 -9.19 -24.50 -1.90
C ARG A 96 -9.21 -23.30 -2.86
N PRO A 97 -9.39 -22.06 -2.32
CA PRO A 97 -9.43 -20.88 -3.17
C PRO A 97 -8.05 -20.58 -3.76
N GLU A 98 -8.01 -19.97 -4.95
CA GLU A 98 -6.77 -19.49 -5.53
C GLU A 98 -6.29 -18.20 -4.88
N ILE A 99 -7.21 -17.34 -4.44
CA ILE A 99 -6.91 -16.06 -3.82
C ILE A 99 -7.69 -15.93 -2.50
N VAL A 100 -7.03 -15.38 -1.49
CA VAL A 100 -7.65 -15.07 -0.20
C VAL A 100 -7.48 -13.60 0.15
N SER A 101 -8.58 -12.93 0.49
CA SER A 101 -8.54 -11.61 1.12
C SER A 101 -8.40 -11.76 2.63
N VAL A 102 -7.24 -11.40 3.17
CA VAL A 102 -7.01 -11.27 4.62
C VAL A 102 -7.36 -9.85 5.00
N ALA A 103 -8.60 -9.66 5.42
CA ALA A 103 -9.22 -8.35 5.52
C ALA A 103 -9.25 -7.69 6.91
N PRO A 104 -9.08 -8.37 8.06
CA PRO A 104 -9.12 -7.70 9.36
C PRO A 104 -8.09 -6.58 9.47
N ARG A 105 -8.42 -5.47 10.17
CA ARG A 105 -7.46 -4.38 10.41
C ARG A 105 -6.49 -4.67 11.55
N TRP A 106 -6.80 -5.67 12.40
CA TRP A 106 -5.98 -6.02 13.55
C TRP A 106 -4.79 -6.87 13.13
N LEU A 107 -3.58 -6.36 13.40
CA LEU A 107 -2.33 -6.93 12.93
C LEU A 107 -1.93 -8.24 13.62
N ASP A 108 -2.45 -8.48 14.82
CA ASP A 108 -2.14 -9.65 15.62
C ASP A 108 -2.51 -10.99 14.94
N CYS A 109 -3.40 -10.94 13.95
CA CYS A 109 -3.83 -12.13 13.21
C CYS A 109 -3.24 -12.24 11.78
N HIS A 110 -2.62 -11.19 11.24
CA HIS A 110 -2.17 -11.16 9.84
C HIS A 110 -1.16 -12.26 9.53
N ARG A 111 -0.13 -12.39 10.39
CA ARG A 111 0.90 -13.42 10.23
C ARG A 111 0.29 -14.81 10.10
N ASP A 112 -0.52 -15.23 11.06
CA ASP A 112 -1.06 -16.58 11.12
C ASP A 112 -2.03 -16.88 9.97
N MET A 113 -2.82 -15.88 9.56
CA MET A 113 -3.71 -15.99 8.42
C MET A 113 -2.94 -16.10 7.10
N VAL A 114 -1.88 -15.29 6.91
CA VAL A 114 -1.05 -15.36 5.70
C VAL A 114 -0.26 -16.66 5.62
N LEU A 115 0.28 -17.15 6.75
CA LEU A 115 0.97 -18.45 6.78
C LEU A 115 0.02 -19.60 6.42
N ALA A 116 -1.20 -19.60 6.95
CA ALA A 116 -2.20 -20.62 6.60
C ALA A 116 -2.62 -20.54 5.11
N CYS A 117 -2.75 -19.33 4.55
CA CYS A 117 -2.98 -19.15 3.13
C CYS A 117 -1.80 -19.71 2.30
N ALA A 118 -0.57 -19.42 2.71
CA ALA A 118 0.63 -19.93 2.04
C ALA A 118 0.71 -21.46 2.12
N GLU A 119 0.41 -22.06 3.27
CA GLU A 119 0.32 -23.53 3.43
C GLU A 119 -0.72 -24.15 2.50
N SER A 120 -1.84 -23.48 2.31
CA SER A 120 -2.93 -23.92 1.41
C SER A 120 -2.68 -23.60 -0.06
N GLY A 121 -1.58 -22.93 -0.42
CA GLY A 121 -1.24 -22.59 -1.79
C GLY A 121 -2.03 -21.41 -2.38
N CYS A 122 -2.51 -20.50 -1.54
CA CYS A 122 -3.33 -19.37 -1.94
C CYS A 122 -2.50 -18.09 -2.11
N HIS A 123 -2.76 -17.33 -3.15
CA HIS A 123 -2.32 -15.92 -3.27
C HIS A 123 -3.10 -15.04 -2.30
N VAL A 124 -2.54 -13.91 -1.88
CA VAL A 124 -3.10 -13.10 -0.79
C VAL A 124 -3.31 -11.64 -1.19
N LEU A 125 -4.48 -11.11 -0.88
CA LEU A 125 -4.73 -9.66 -0.76
C LEU A 125 -4.80 -9.33 0.73
N LEU A 126 -3.85 -8.51 1.23
CA LEU A 126 -3.67 -8.24 2.66
C LEU A 126 -4.01 -6.81 3.03
N GLU A 127 -4.76 -6.61 4.12
CA GLU A 127 -4.96 -5.29 4.73
C GLU A 127 -3.62 -4.75 5.31
N LYS A 128 -3.44 -3.45 5.20
CA LYS A 128 -2.29 -2.73 5.77
C LYS A 128 -2.53 -2.38 7.26
N PRO A 129 -1.48 -2.19 8.09
CA PRO A 129 -0.07 -2.57 7.87
C PRO A 129 0.12 -4.08 7.75
N MET A 130 1.30 -4.51 7.25
CA MET A 130 1.55 -5.93 6.96
C MET A 130 1.49 -6.82 8.21
N CYS A 131 2.24 -6.46 9.26
CA CYS A 131 2.34 -7.18 10.54
C CYS A 131 2.99 -6.29 11.61
N GLN A 132 3.29 -6.84 12.79
CA GLN A 132 3.81 -6.09 13.95
C GLN A 132 5.34 -5.98 13.97
N THR A 133 6.08 -7.01 13.53
CA THR A 133 7.54 -7.09 13.65
C THR A 133 8.19 -7.54 12.35
N LEU A 134 9.49 -7.28 12.21
CA LEU A 134 10.27 -7.76 11.06
C LEU A 134 10.43 -9.27 11.05
N GLU A 135 10.46 -9.90 12.22
CA GLU A 135 10.47 -11.36 12.34
C GLU A 135 9.24 -11.97 11.69
N GLN A 136 8.04 -11.46 12.04
CA GLN A 136 6.78 -11.87 11.40
C GLN A 136 6.78 -11.61 9.88
N ALA A 137 7.29 -10.46 9.47
CA ALA A 137 7.38 -10.12 8.04
C ALA A 137 8.31 -11.07 7.29
N ASP A 138 9.46 -11.42 7.85
CA ASP A 138 10.43 -12.36 7.26
C ASP A 138 9.82 -13.77 7.13
N GLU A 139 9.06 -14.25 8.13
CA GLU A 139 8.34 -15.52 8.06
C GLU A 139 7.28 -15.52 6.94
N MET A 140 6.50 -14.45 6.83
CA MET A 140 5.50 -14.32 5.77
C MET A 140 6.14 -14.31 4.38
N VAL A 141 7.24 -13.57 4.19
CA VAL A 141 8.02 -13.55 2.94
C VAL A 141 8.50 -14.95 2.60
N ALA A 142 9.19 -15.63 3.52
CA ALA A 142 9.74 -16.95 3.30
C ALA A 142 8.67 -18.01 2.94
N ALA A 143 7.50 -17.95 3.62
CA ALA A 143 6.40 -18.87 3.34
C ALA A 143 5.81 -18.71 1.93
N LEU A 144 5.65 -17.46 1.49
CA LEU A 144 5.14 -17.14 0.15
C LEU A 144 6.15 -17.47 -0.95
N GLU A 145 7.43 -17.13 -0.74
CA GLU A 145 8.52 -17.47 -1.69
C GLU A 145 8.65 -18.97 -1.93
N LYS A 146 8.60 -19.76 -0.86
CA LYS A 146 8.71 -21.23 -0.93
C LYS A 146 7.73 -21.88 -1.92
N LYS A 147 6.58 -21.24 -2.16
CA LYS A 147 5.52 -21.74 -3.06
C LYS A 147 5.26 -20.82 -4.25
N ASN A 148 6.11 -19.85 -4.50
CA ASN A 148 5.95 -18.83 -5.55
C ASN A 148 4.59 -18.11 -5.49
N LEU A 149 4.08 -17.84 -4.28
CA LEU A 149 2.79 -17.19 -4.09
C LEU A 149 2.96 -15.68 -4.12
N LYS A 150 1.94 -15.00 -4.61
CA LYS A 150 1.91 -13.53 -4.71
C LYS A 150 1.09 -12.98 -3.56
N LEU A 151 1.58 -11.89 -2.96
CA LEU A 151 0.83 -11.10 -1.99
C LEU A 151 0.79 -9.65 -2.46
N ALA A 152 -0.42 -9.09 -2.56
CA ALA A 152 -0.63 -7.66 -2.72
C ALA A 152 -1.09 -7.05 -1.39
N ILE A 153 -0.45 -5.94 -0.99
CA ILE A 153 -0.82 -5.21 0.22
C ILE A 153 -1.67 -3.98 -0.12
N ALA A 154 -2.63 -3.62 0.74
CA ALA A 154 -3.60 -2.54 0.52
C ALA A 154 -2.99 -1.13 0.59
N HIS A 155 -1.90 -0.89 -0.12
CA HIS A 155 -1.27 0.41 -0.31
C HIS A 155 -1.88 1.17 -1.50
N GLN A 156 -3.15 1.56 -1.38
CA GLN A 156 -3.96 2.15 -2.45
C GLN A 156 -3.32 3.36 -3.14
N THR A 157 -2.63 4.20 -2.37
CA THR A 157 -1.96 5.39 -2.88
C THR A 157 -0.91 5.06 -3.95
N ARG A 158 -0.20 3.94 -3.81
CA ARG A 158 0.77 3.44 -4.79
C ARG A 158 0.13 3.15 -6.16
N TYR A 159 -1.14 2.81 -6.18
CA TYR A 159 -1.90 2.47 -7.39
C TYR A 159 -2.58 3.68 -8.03
N SER A 160 -2.51 4.85 -7.42
CA SER A 160 -3.17 6.06 -7.92
C SER A 160 -2.71 6.41 -9.35
N PRO A 161 -3.64 6.53 -10.32
CA PRO A 161 -3.31 6.95 -11.68
C PRO A 161 -2.64 8.33 -11.74
N THR A 162 -3.08 9.25 -10.87
CA THR A 162 -2.50 10.59 -10.74
C THR A 162 -1.04 10.53 -10.31
N LEU A 163 -0.71 9.68 -9.32
CA LEU A 163 0.68 9.48 -8.88
C LEU A 163 1.51 8.70 -9.89
N GLN A 164 0.93 7.76 -10.62
CA GLN A 164 1.63 7.10 -11.73
C GLN A 164 2.02 8.10 -12.83
N HIS A 165 1.20 9.13 -13.08
CA HIS A 165 1.55 10.21 -13.97
C HIS A 165 2.62 11.13 -13.36
N ALA A 166 2.45 11.54 -12.11
CA ALA A 166 3.42 12.34 -11.36
C ALA A 166 4.78 11.64 -11.21
N ARG A 167 4.82 10.31 -11.07
CA ARG A 167 6.05 9.51 -10.99
C ARG A 167 6.98 9.68 -12.19
N ARG A 168 6.46 9.99 -13.35
CA ARG A 168 7.30 10.32 -14.53
C ARG A 168 8.03 11.65 -14.36
N LEU A 169 7.62 12.48 -13.42
CA LEU A 169 8.16 13.80 -13.15
C LEU A 169 9.01 13.83 -11.88
N LEU A 170 8.61 13.14 -10.79
CA LEU A 170 9.29 13.09 -9.49
C LEU A 170 8.70 11.97 -8.60
N MET A 171 9.35 11.62 -7.50
CA MET A 171 9.16 10.41 -6.68
C MET A 171 9.04 10.65 -5.16
N VAL A 172 8.09 10.02 -4.25
CA VAL A 172 8.14 9.87 -2.78
C VAL A 172 6.84 9.60 -1.96
N LEU A 173 6.57 8.93 -0.83
CA LEU A 173 6.51 8.77 0.65
C LEU A 173 5.29 8.04 1.32
N GLY A 174 5.35 7.30 2.71
CA GLY A 174 4.63 7.15 3.85
C GLY A 174 4.11 6.00 4.59
N THR A 175 3.57 4.92 5.42
CA THR A 175 3.28 3.60 5.12
C THR A 175 2.48 3.77 3.87
N HIS A 176 1.47 4.45 3.94
CA HIS A 176 1.21 5.21 2.74
C HIS A 176 2.31 6.24 2.49
N VAL A 177 2.99 6.83 3.50
CA VAL A 177 4.05 7.83 3.40
C VAL A 177 5.43 7.18 3.31
N MET A 178 5.76 6.09 4.06
CA MET A 178 7.01 5.36 3.91
C MET A 178 7.04 4.57 2.61
N ASP A 179 5.94 3.96 2.22
CA ASP A 179 5.80 3.29 0.94
C ASP A 179 5.94 4.24 -0.26
N LEU A 180 5.41 5.45 -0.18
CA LEU A 180 5.64 6.48 -1.18
C LEU A 180 7.09 6.98 -1.20
N MET A 181 7.81 7.15 -0.07
CA MET A 181 9.24 7.44 -0.05
C MET A 181 9.98 6.43 -0.89
N ARG A 182 9.75 5.17 -0.61
CA ARG A 182 10.39 4.08 -1.35
C ARG A 182 10.01 4.07 -2.84
N LEU A 183 8.74 4.26 -3.14
CA LEU A 183 8.26 4.31 -4.52
C LEU A 183 9.04 5.32 -5.37
N PHE A 184 9.56 6.36 -4.76
CA PHE A 184 10.18 7.47 -5.45
C PHE A 184 11.70 7.63 -5.21
N ALA A 185 12.19 7.33 -4.04
CA ALA A 185 13.60 7.47 -3.71
C ALA A 185 14.33 6.12 -3.57
N GLY A 186 13.61 4.99 -3.69
CA GLY A 186 14.16 3.67 -3.42
C GLY A 186 14.24 3.37 -1.93
N ASP A 187 15.06 2.38 -1.56
CA ASP A 187 15.23 1.99 -0.17
C ASP A 187 16.20 2.92 0.57
N PRO A 188 15.88 3.32 1.80
CA PRO A 188 16.81 4.14 2.58
C PRO A 188 17.97 3.30 3.12
N GLN A 189 19.13 3.93 3.30
CA GLN A 189 20.35 3.33 3.83
C GLN A 189 20.46 3.46 5.35
N TRP A 190 19.91 4.52 5.91
CA TRP A 190 19.83 4.77 7.34
C TRP A 190 18.77 5.83 7.65
N CYS A 191 18.35 5.90 8.92
CA CYS A 191 17.58 7.03 9.43
C CYS A 191 18.16 7.56 10.75
N PHE A 192 17.89 8.83 11.03
CA PHE A 192 18.09 9.46 12.32
C PHE A 192 16.80 10.08 12.80
N ALA A 193 16.33 9.69 13.99
CA ALA A 193 15.02 10.07 14.48
C ALA A 193 15.01 10.54 15.93
N ARG A 194 14.02 11.37 16.23
CA ARG A 194 13.62 11.75 17.59
C ARG A 194 12.13 11.54 17.74
N VAL A 195 11.77 10.85 18.81
CA VAL A 195 10.38 10.62 19.21
C VAL A 195 10.17 11.27 20.57
N ARG A 196 9.09 12.00 20.72
CA ARG A 196 8.77 12.75 21.94
C ARG A 196 7.34 12.46 22.37
N GLU A 197 7.09 12.53 23.65
CA GLU A 197 5.77 12.55 24.26
C GLU A 197 5.68 13.79 25.17
N ASN A 198 4.67 14.66 24.96
CA ASN A 198 4.52 15.91 25.71
C ASN A 198 5.78 16.80 25.71
N GLY A 199 6.47 16.87 24.57
CA GLY A 199 7.67 17.69 24.39
C GLY A 199 8.96 17.11 24.99
N LYS A 200 8.94 15.92 25.60
CA LYS A 200 10.12 15.24 26.17
C LYS A 200 10.47 13.99 25.33
N PRO A 201 11.75 13.59 25.25
CA PRO A 201 12.10 12.31 24.65
C PRO A 201 11.35 11.17 25.34
N ILE A 202 10.84 10.22 24.54
CA ILE A 202 10.17 9.05 25.11
C ILE A 202 11.13 8.15 25.89
N THR A 203 10.56 7.49 26.89
CA THR A 203 11.21 6.47 27.73
C THR A 203 10.38 5.19 27.71
N ARG A 204 10.82 4.15 28.43
CA ARG A 204 10.06 2.92 28.61
C ARG A 204 8.65 3.14 29.20
N ASP A 205 8.52 4.13 30.09
CA ASP A 205 7.25 4.44 30.76
C ASP A 205 6.19 5.02 29.81
N ASP A 206 6.61 5.53 28.67
CA ASP A 206 5.71 6.08 27.64
C ASP A 206 5.22 5.01 26.67
N VAL A 207 5.74 3.77 26.76
CA VAL A 207 5.38 2.67 25.88
C VAL A 207 4.02 2.08 26.30
N ARG A 208 3.10 1.99 25.34
CA ARG A 208 1.76 1.44 25.52
C ARG A 208 1.35 0.57 24.34
N ASP A 209 0.40 -0.31 24.54
CA ASP A 209 -0.16 -1.07 23.44
C ASP A 209 -0.95 -0.18 22.49
N GLY A 210 -0.67 -0.31 21.21
CA GLY A 210 -1.38 0.37 20.17
C GLY A 210 -2.75 -0.25 19.87
N ALA A 211 -3.69 0.55 19.41
CA ALA A 211 -4.97 0.06 18.91
C ALA A 211 -4.79 -0.89 17.71
N GLU A 212 -5.80 -1.69 17.41
CA GLU A 212 -5.82 -2.60 16.26
C GLU A 212 -4.67 -3.63 16.25
N GLY A 213 -4.09 -3.94 17.41
CA GLY A 213 -3.02 -4.92 17.54
C GLY A 213 -1.73 -4.52 16.82
N ILE A 214 -1.46 -3.22 16.65
CA ILE A 214 -0.23 -2.75 15.98
C ILE A 214 1.03 -2.94 16.82
N GLY A 215 0.89 -3.44 18.06
CA GLY A 215 2.00 -3.64 18.98
C GLY A 215 2.34 -2.38 19.77
N PRO A 216 3.56 -2.30 20.36
CA PRO A 216 3.99 -1.19 21.18
C PRO A 216 4.00 0.14 20.42
N LEU A 217 3.49 1.18 21.05
CA LEU A 217 3.53 2.57 20.58
C LEU A 217 4.06 3.49 21.66
N ALA A 218 4.75 4.55 21.26
CA ALA A 218 5.12 5.68 22.11
C ALA A 218 5.27 6.93 21.27
N GLY A 219 5.06 8.08 21.87
CA GLY A 219 5.26 9.39 21.27
C GLY A 219 4.00 9.99 20.65
N ASP A 220 3.93 11.31 20.77
CA ASP A 220 2.94 12.16 20.12
C ASP A 220 3.56 13.11 19.09
N GLU A 221 4.90 13.15 19.03
CA GLU A 221 5.71 13.93 18.09
C GLU A 221 6.87 13.10 17.56
N ILE A 222 7.03 13.05 16.24
CA ILE A 222 8.08 12.30 15.55
C ILE A 222 8.77 13.21 14.55
N HIS A 223 10.11 13.24 14.59
CA HIS A 223 10.95 13.83 13.57
C HIS A 223 11.97 12.82 13.10
N VAL A 224 12.07 12.61 11.80
CA VAL A 224 13.01 11.67 11.23
C VAL A 224 13.59 12.17 9.92
N MET A 225 14.88 11.90 9.74
CA MET A 225 15.62 12.10 8.51
C MET A 225 16.06 10.73 7.98
N TYR A 226 15.75 10.45 6.72
CA TYR A 226 16.19 9.26 6.00
C TYR A 226 17.24 9.61 4.95
N ARG A 227 18.29 8.80 4.85
CA ARG A 227 19.22 8.82 3.73
C ARG A 227 18.82 7.76 2.72
N PHE A 228 18.49 8.18 1.54
CA PHE A 228 18.34 7.30 0.36
C PHE A 228 19.68 7.25 -0.40
N GLY A 229 19.68 6.80 -1.65
CA GLY A 229 20.88 6.94 -2.48
C GLY A 229 21.33 8.40 -2.67
N GLU A 230 22.59 8.61 -3.07
CA GLU A 230 23.11 9.95 -3.33
C GLU A 230 22.33 10.66 -4.47
N PRO A 231 21.99 11.94 -4.34
CA PRO A 231 22.17 12.83 -3.18
C PRO A 231 20.89 12.97 -2.32
N THR A 232 19.99 11.97 -2.29
CA THR A 232 18.61 12.12 -1.84
C THR A 232 18.46 11.98 -0.32
N MET A 233 17.91 13.01 0.30
CA MET A 233 17.50 13.00 1.71
C MET A 233 15.98 13.15 1.80
N GLY A 234 15.36 12.41 2.74
CA GLY A 234 13.95 12.54 3.06
C GLY A 234 13.75 12.96 4.51
N TYR A 235 12.76 13.82 4.76
CA TYR A 235 12.40 14.27 6.09
C TYR A 235 10.93 13.97 6.34
N PHE A 236 10.63 13.38 7.50
CA PHE A 236 9.26 13.16 7.94
C PHE A 236 9.08 13.76 9.33
N SER A 237 7.98 14.47 9.50
CA SER A 237 7.61 15.04 10.78
C SER A 237 6.11 14.89 10.98
N THR A 238 5.70 14.52 12.19
CA THR A 238 4.30 14.43 12.57
C THR A 238 4.15 14.76 14.05
N HIS A 239 3.00 15.32 14.42
CA HIS A 239 2.58 15.51 15.81
C HIS A 239 1.08 15.21 15.93
N ARG A 240 0.66 14.80 17.13
CA ARG A 240 -0.76 14.61 17.42
C ARG A 240 -1.42 15.96 17.61
N ALA A 241 -2.43 16.29 16.80
CA ALA A 241 -3.26 17.47 17.01
C ALA A 241 -4.09 17.32 18.28
N LYS A 242 -4.11 18.35 19.13
CA LYS A 242 -4.86 18.35 20.41
C LYS A 242 -6.36 18.52 20.18
N ASP A 243 -6.75 19.14 19.11
CA ASP A 243 -8.14 19.48 18.74
C ASP A 243 -8.82 18.42 17.86
N GLY A 244 -8.15 17.31 17.58
CA GLY A 244 -8.70 16.18 16.85
C GLY A 244 -8.96 16.41 15.36
N ALA A 245 -8.59 17.56 14.80
CA ALA A 245 -8.69 17.84 13.37
C ALA A 245 -7.65 17.04 12.59
N ALA A 246 -8.06 15.87 12.06
CA ALA A 246 -7.19 15.04 11.24
C ALA A 246 -7.01 15.64 9.84
N ALA A 247 -5.83 16.17 9.56
CA ALA A 247 -5.42 16.50 8.20
C ALA A 247 -4.88 15.23 7.48
N ARG A 248 -5.08 15.16 6.16
CA ARG A 248 -4.44 14.08 5.37
C ARG A 248 -2.93 14.32 5.32
N PHE A 249 -2.19 13.24 5.42
CA PHE A 249 -0.76 13.27 5.16
C PHE A 249 -0.50 13.77 3.75
N GLY A 250 0.55 14.55 3.60
CA GLY A 250 1.01 15.06 2.32
C GLY A 250 2.51 14.97 2.20
N LEU A 251 2.98 15.23 1.00
CA LEU A 251 4.38 15.21 0.65
C LEU A 251 4.74 16.35 -0.26
N ARG A 252 5.94 16.90 -0.03
CA ARG A 252 6.57 17.84 -0.94
C ARG A 252 7.94 17.33 -1.39
N LEU A 253 8.19 17.43 -2.67
CA LEU A 253 9.38 16.99 -3.36
C LEU A 253 10.09 18.14 -4.00
N TYR A 254 11.37 18.25 -3.73
CA TYR A 254 12.26 19.24 -4.31
C TYR A 254 13.24 18.52 -5.24
N GLY A 255 13.06 18.71 -6.53
CA GLY A 255 13.86 18.10 -7.57
C GLY A 255 14.59 19.12 -8.44
N THR A 256 15.48 18.64 -9.29
CA THR A 256 16.26 19.47 -10.23
C THR A 256 15.44 20.18 -11.30
N LYS A 257 14.18 19.76 -11.49
CA LYS A 257 13.25 20.36 -12.47
C LYS A 257 12.12 21.16 -11.85
N GLY A 258 11.97 21.11 -10.53
CA GLY A 258 10.89 21.83 -9.85
C GLY A 258 10.46 21.17 -8.54
N VAL A 259 9.31 21.62 -8.05
CA VAL A 259 8.72 21.17 -6.80
C VAL A 259 7.36 20.53 -7.06
N LEU A 260 7.14 19.36 -6.46
CA LEU A 260 5.85 18.66 -6.49
C LEU A 260 5.27 18.61 -5.08
N THR A 261 3.97 18.75 -4.93
CA THR A 261 3.25 18.47 -3.69
C THR A 261 2.10 17.52 -3.94
N THR A 262 1.86 16.62 -3.02
CA THR A 262 0.75 15.64 -3.10
C THR A 262 0.19 15.33 -1.73
N THR A 263 -1.09 14.94 -1.68
CA THR A 263 -1.70 14.26 -0.53
C THR A 263 -1.67 12.73 -0.73
N THR A 264 -2.14 11.97 0.26
CA THR A 264 -2.36 10.52 0.13
C THR A 264 -3.78 10.22 -0.33
N GLY A 265 -4.00 9.06 -0.96
CA GLY A 265 -5.32 8.59 -1.40
C GLY A 265 -5.30 7.92 -2.77
N ALA A 266 -6.44 7.41 -3.21
CA ALA A 266 -6.58 6.76 -4.53
C ALA A 266 -6.55 7.77 -5.68
N LEU A 267 -7.10 8.96 -5.47
CA LEU A 267 -6.98 10.14 -6.35
C LEU A 267 -6.53 11.34 -5.51
N PRO A 268 -5.24 11.42 -5.12
CA PRO A 268 -4.72 12.51 -4.34
C PRO A 268 -4.67 13.80 -5.16
N GLU A 269 -4.72 14.94 -4.48
CA GLU A 269 -4.36 16.21 -5.10
C GLU A 269 -2.86 16.24 -5.35
N VAL A 270 -2.47 16.51 -6.59
CA VAL A 270 -1.07 16.60 -7.00
C VAL A 270 -0.85 17.91 -7.75
N TRP A 271 0.14 18.66 -7.31
CA TRP A 271 0.52 19.93 -7.91
C TRP A 271 2.01 19.95 -8.20
N PHE A 272 2.38 20.57 -9.32
CA PHE A 272 3.75 20.72 -9.77
C PHE A 272 4.03 22.18 -10.15
N VAL A 273 5.20 22.67 -9.76
CA VAL A 273 5.75 23.95 -10.25
C VAL A 273 7.14 23.73 -10.82
N GLU A 274 7.34 24.18 -12.03
CA GLU A 274 8.63 24.09 -12.73
C GLU A 274 9.55 25.23 -12.25
N ASP A 275 10.17 25.00 -11.09
CA ASP A 275 11.08 25.93 -10.44
C ASP A 275 12.19 25.15 -9.71
N PRO A 276 13.39 25.06 -10.30
CA PRO A 276 14.50 24.31 -9.73
C PRO A 276 15.20 25.02 -8.56
N SER A 277 14.79 26.24 -8.21
CA SER A 277 15.45 27.02 -7.16
C SER A 277 15.11 26.55 -5.73
N TRP A 278 14.18 25.59 -5.58
CA TRP A 278 13.62 25.16 -4.30
C TRP A 278 12.91 26.28 -3.50
N GLN A 279 12.70 27.43 -4.11
CA GLN A 279 12.02 28.59 -3.53
C GLN A 279 10.87 29.07 -4.44
N PRO A 280 9.83 28.22 -4.64
CA PRO A 280 8.78 28.49 -5.61
C PRO A 280 8.02 29.80 -5.41
N GLY A 281 8.09 30.40 -4.21
CA GLY A 281 7.52 31.73 -3.94
C GLY A 281 8.30 32.91 -4.56
N ARG A 282 9.49 32.67 -5.05
CA ARG A 282 10.33 33.71 -5.69
C ARG A 282 10.28 33.73 -7.21
N SER A 283 9.79 32.64 -7.82
CA SER A 283 9.65 32.56 -9.27
C SER A 283 8.26 33.03 -9.72
N LYS A 284 8.16 33.36 -11.01
CA LYS A 284 6.86 33.64 -11.67
C LYS A 284 6.18 32.35 -12.13
N ALA A 285 6.77 31.17 -11.89
CA ALA A 285 6.24 29.90 -12.30
C ALA A 285 4.92 29.61 -11.54
N ARG A 286 3.94 29.10 -12.26
CA ARG A 286 2.63 28.77 -11.70
C ARG A 286 2.57 27.31 -11.27
N TRP A 287 1.92 27.05 -10.14
CA TRP A 287 1.53 25.70 -9.77
C TRP A 287 0.54 25.13 -10.77
N ARG A 288 0.82 23.97 -11.28
CA ARG A 288 0.03 23.24 -12.27
C ARG A 288 -0.54 22.00 -11.64
N ARG A 289 -1.82 21.75 -11.80
CA ARG A 289 -2.46 20.54 -11.29
C ARG A 289 -2.11 19.33 -12.17
N ILE A 290 -1.85 18.20 -11.54
CA ILE A 290 -1.69 16.92 -12.21
C ILE A 290 -2.93 16.09 -11.91
N SER A 291 -3.62 15.62 -12.96
CA SER A 291 -4.72 14.68 -12.89
C SER A 291 -4.30 13.30 -13.41
N SER A 292 -5.20 12.33 -13.38
CA SER A 292 -4.98 11.03 -14.05
C SER A 292 -4.83 11.15 -15.58
N ASN A 293 -5.27 12.27 -16.17
CA ASN A 293 -5.21 12.54 -17.60
C ASN A 293 -3.97 13.36 -18.01
N GLY A 294 -3.22 13.93 -17.05
CA GLY A 294 -2.02 14.70 -17.31
C GLY A 294 -1.95 16.04 -16.59
N ILE A 295 -0.91 16.83 -16.92
CA ILE A 295 -0.70 18.17 -16.37
C ILE A 295 -1.71 19.13 -16.99
N ASP A 296 -2.38 19.93 -16.13
CA ASP A 296 -3.42 20.89 -16.49
C ASP A 296 -4.62 20.27 -17.26
N GLN A 297 -4.75 18.95 -17.20
CA GLN A 297 -5.93 18.28 -17.75
C GLN A 297 -6.96 18.09 -16.62
N PRO A 298 -8.26 18.23 -16.90
CA PRO A 298 -9.29 17.97 -15.91
C PRO A 298 -9.26 16.50 -15.46
N GLU A 299 -9.52 16.28 -14.17
CA GLU A 299 -9.74 14.94 -13.65
C GLU A 299 -11.12 14.44 -14.11
N THR A 300 -11.15 13.35 -14.84
CA THR A 300 -12.40 12.75 -15.37
C THR A 300 -12.88 11.56 -14.54
N ARG A 301 -12.08 11.10 -13.59
CA ARG A 301 -12.47 10.02 -12.69
C ARG A 301 -13.30 10.57 -11.55
N THR A 302 -14.47 9.97 -11.35
CA THR A 302 -15.48 10.42 -10.37
C THR A 302 -15.47 9.62 -9.08
N ASP A 303 -14.80 8.45 -9.06
CA ASP A 303 -14.66 7.62 -7.85
C ASP A 303 -13.27 7.77 -7.21
N PRO A 304 -13.08 8.71 -6.28
CA PRO A 304 -11.83 8.88 -5.55
C PRO A 304 -11.70 7.92 -4.36
N GLY A 305 -12.70 7.04 -4.17
CA GLY A 305 -12.89 6.24 -2.96
C GLY A 305 -11.89 5.08 -2.81
N GLN A 306 -11.94 4.46 -1.63
CA GLN A 306 -11.14 3.26 -1.32
C GLN A 306 -11.50 2.08 -2.24
N SER A 307 -12.78 1.97 -2.64
CA SER A 307 -13.27 0.94 -3.55
C SER A 307 -12.48 0.93 -4.87
N PHE A 308 -12.27 2.09 -5.48
CA PHE A 308 -11.47 2.21 -6.69
C PHE A 308 -10.01 1.78 -6.48
N GLY A 309 -9.37 2.27 -5.42
CA GLY A 309 -7.99 1.90 -5.10
C GLY A 309 -7.84 0.40 -4.83
N ASN A 310 -8.73 -0.19 -4.07
CA ASN A 310 -8.73 -1.63 -3.79
C ASN A 310 -8.92 -2.46 -5.06
N ARG A 311 -9.80 -2.04 -5.96
CA ARG A 311 -10.01 -2.71 -7.24
C ARG A 311 -8.73 -2.74 -8.08
N LEU A 312 -7.98 -1.65 -8.11
CA LEU A 312 -6.69 -1.62 -8.81
C LEU A 312 -5.68 -2.60 -8.21
N ILE A 313 -5.66 -2.76 -6.88
CA ILE A 313 -4.79 -3.71 -6.19
C ILE A 313 -5.20 -5.16 -6.54
N ALA A 314 -6.49 -5.47 -6.47
CA ALA A 314 -7.01 -6.80 -6.79
C ALA A 314 -6.70 -7.22 -8.24
N LEU A 315 -6.92 -6.30 -9.19
CA LEU A 315 -6.59 -6.53 -10.61
C LEU A 315 -5.09 -6.70 -10.84
N ASP A 316 -4.25 -5.95 -10.12
CA ASP A 316 -2.80 -6.08 -10.23
C ASP A 316 -2.30 -7.39 -9.59
N LEU A 317 -2.95 -7.89 -8.52
CA LEU A 317 -2.66 -9.21 -7.97
C LEU A 317 -2.97 -10.31 -9.00
N ILE A 318 -4.15 -10.27 -9.63
CA ILE A 318 -4.52 -11.24 -10.68
C ILE A 318 -3.50 -11.19 -11.83
N ARG A 319 -3.17 -9.98 -12.32
CA ARG A 319 -2.14 -9.81 -13.35
C ARG A 319 -0.80 -10.42 -12.91
N ALA A 320 -0.38 -10.18 -11.67
CA ALA A 320 0.88 -10.70 -11.14
C ALA A 320 0.90 -12.23 -11.09
N VAL A 321 -0.23 -12.85 -10.75
CA VAL A 321 -0.41 -14.31 -10.79
C VAL A 321 -0.32 -14.83 -12.23
N GLU A 322 -1.02 -14.20 -13.17
CA GLU A 322 -1.06 -14.60 -14.59
C GLU A 322 0.27 -14.45 -15.31
N THR A 323 1.06 -13.45 -14.93
CA THR A 323 2.35 -13.15 -15.60
C THR A 323 3.56 -13.64 -14.82
N ASP A 324 3.36 -14.35 -13.71
CA ASP A 324 4.39 -14.77 -12.75
C ASP A 324 5.35 -13.63 -12.34
N THR A 325 4.78 -12.47 -12.08
CA THR A 325 5.52 -11.28 -11.62
C THR A 325 5.06 -10.86 -10.21
N GLN A 326 5.72 -9.88 -9.61
CA GLN A 326 5.25 -9.32 -8.34
C GLN A 326 4.18 -8.25 -8.58
N PRO A 327 3.17 -8.13 -7.68
CA PRO A 327 2.30 -6.97 -7.63
C PRO A 327 3.10 -5.69 -7.40
N LYS A 328 2.55 -4.53 -7.78
CA LYS A 328 3.20 -3.22 -7.57
C LYS A 328 3.37 -2.87 -6.09
N GLY A 329 2.46 -3.28 -5.25
CA GLY A 329 2.57 -3.20 -3.79
C GLY A 329 2.60 -4.62 -3.23
N ASN A 330 3.78 -5.21 -3.15
CA ASN A 330 3.99 -6.61 -2.83
C ASN A 330 4.44 -6.81 -1.37
N VAL A 331 4.72 -8.06 -1.01
CA VAL A 331 5.16 -8.44 0.35
C VAL A 331 6.46 -7.75 0.76
N TYR A 332 7.39 -7.55 -0.18
CA TYR A 332 8.67 -6.86 0.11
C TYR A 332 8.46 -5.37 0.37
N ASP A 333 7.53 -4.74 -0.35
CA ASP A 333 7.15 -3.34 -0.11
C ASP A 333 6.50 -3.15 1.25
N GLY A 334 5.62 -4.08 1.64
CA GLY A 334 5.00 -4.08 2.97
C GLY A 334 6.04 -4.21 4.08
N ARG A 335 6.95 -5.18 3.94
CA ARG A 335 8.07 -5.41 4.86
C ARG A 335 8.98 -4.19 4.98
N ALA A 336 9.39 -3.61 3.88
CA ALA A 336 10.31 -2.48 3.89
C ALA A 336 9.65 -1.18 4.41
N ALA A 337 8.36 -0.97 4.16
CA ALA A 337 7.63 0.15 4.77
C ALA A 337 7.52 -0.01 6.30
N LEU A 338 7.27 -1.24 6.79
CA LEU A 338 7.32 -1.56 8.22
C LEU A 338 8.72 -1.31 8.80
N GLU A 339 9.77 -1.76 8.10
CA GLU A 339 11.16 -1.58 8.53
C GLU A 339 11.52 -0.10 8.71
N MET A 340 11.08 0.77 7.82
CA MET A 340 11.27 2.22 7.96
C MET A 340 10.59 2.77 9.23
N ILE A 341 9.39 2.30 9.56
CA ILE A 341 8.69 2.70 10.79
C ILE A 341 9.46 2.25 12.03
N LEU A 342 9.88 0.99 12.06
CA LEU A 342 10.62 0.44 13.19
C LEU A 342 12.00 1.10 13.35
N ALA A 343 12.65 1.49 12.25
CA ALA A 343 13.91 2.21 12.27
C ALA A 343 13.85 3.57 12.97
N VAL A 344 12.67 4.23 12.98
CA VAL A 344 12.44 5.45 13.76
C VAL A 344 12.66 5.20 15.25
N TYR A 345 12.04 4.16 15.79
CA TYR A 345 12.16 3.79 17.19
C TYR A 345 13.57 3.24 17.52
N GLU A 346 14.15 2.49 16.60
CA GLU A 346 15.54 1.99 16.78
C GLU A 346 16.53 3.14 16.85
N SER A 347 16.45 4.11 15.95
CA SER A 347 17.31 5.30 15.97
C SER A 347 17.12 6.12 17.25
N HIS A 348 15.86 6.28 17.70
CA HIS A 348 15.58 6.97 18.96
C HIS A 348 16.22 6.26 20.15
N ARG A 349 16.02 4.93 20.27
CA ARG A 349 16.59 4.08 21.33
C ARG A 349 18.11 4.13 21.37
N LEU A 350 18.76 4.04 20.21
CA LEU A 350 20.21 4.10 20.09
C LEU A 350 20.76 5.52 20.30
N ASN A 351 19.93 6.53 20.26
CA ASN A 351 20.33 7.95 20.22
C ASN A 351 21.34 8.24 19.08
N ALA A 352 21.25 7.50 17.98
CA ALA A 352 22.20 7.49 16.87
C ALA A 352 21.47 7.12 15.55
N PRO A 353 22.11 7.31 14.38
CA PRO A 353 21.58 6.77 13.14
C PRO A 353 21.40 5.25 13.19
N ALA A 354 20.22 4.78 12.77
CA ALA A 354 19.95 3.36 12.58
C ALA A 354 20.17 3.00 11.10
N SER A 355 21.09 2.06 10.84
CA SER A 355 21.33 1.56 9.49
C SER A 355 20.20 0.64 9.02
N LEU A 356 19.88 0.70 7.74
CA LEU A 356 18.92 -0.20 7.09
C LEU A 356 19.67 -1.08 6.07
N PRO A 357 19.31 -2.36 5.95
CA PRO A 357 18.29 -3.07 6.73
C PRO A 357 18.62 -3.17 8.22
N LEU A 358 17.57 -3.11 9.07
CA LEU A 358 17.72 -3.23 10.51
C LEU A 358 18.27 -4.63 10.92
N LYS A 359 19.18 -4.65 11.88
CA LYS A 359 19.62 -5.90 12.54
C LYS A 359 18.61 -6.38 13.58
N THR A 360 17.95 -5.43 14.27
CA THR A 360 16.91 -5.69 15.27
C THR A 360 15.65 -6.18 14.58
N ARG A 361 15.17 -7.38 14.93
CA ARG A 361 13.97 -7.99 14.33
C ARG A 361 12.73 -7.84 15.17
N VAL A 362 12.87 -7.77 16.49
CA VAL A 362 11.79 -7.47 17.43
C VAL A 362 11.43 -5.99 17.37
N HIS A 363 10.28 -5.63 17.97
CA HIS A 363 9.87 -4.23 18.00
C HIS A 363 10.83 -3.41 18.90
N PRO A 364 11.50 -2.33 18.41
CA PRO A 364 12.55 -1.62 19.17
C PRO A 364 12.09 -1.01 20.48
N LEU A 365 10.82 -0.64 20.63
CA LEU A 365 10.26 -0.13 21.88
C LEU A 365 10.24 -1.16 23.01
N THR A 366 10.33 -2.45 22.71
CA THR A 366 10.47 -3.49 23.75
C THR A 366 11.87 -3.53 24.36
N LEU A 367 12.82 -2.82 23.75
CA LEU A 367 14.23 -2.75 24.14
C LEU A 367 14.62 -1.41 24.78
N LEU A 368 13.66 -0.51 25.01
CA LEU A 368 13.86 0.76 25.73
C LEU A 368 14.14 0.53 27.22
#